data_cc414da19f373d3e2451b2cfbd282c7b
#
_entry.id   cc414da19f373d3e2451b2cfbd282c7b
#
_cell.length_a   1.000
_cell.length_b   1.000
_cell.length_c   1.000
_cell.angle_alpha   90.00
_cell.angle_beta   90.00
_cell.angle_gamma   90.00
#
_symmetry.space_group_name_H-M   'P 1'
#
loop_
_entity.id
_entity.type
_entity.pdbx_description
1 polymer ?
#
loop_
_entity_poly.entity_id
_entity_poly.type
_entity_poly.pdbx_seq_one_letter_code
_entity_poly.pdbx_strand_id
1 'polypeptide(L)'
;MKYSVKYKRVFDKDGNIIDISTVNKDNRLPEYYSIGTHTPMIAALGEKYQDYFRAKQGYQLNPETELHEYVKRVLKHRFETEDHFYIKYYRKEYCPNEKDCIFYDELNKGCGKLDSQLCEYDLKDYYDTATIEGGYDGFVADVLLTSSSHNRRPVFLEVAVTHPCTEEKKASGHKIIELSVSCEDDAYCELKQTESSIYYQRGAKIKFHNFED
;
A
#
# COMPACT_ATOMS: atom_id res chain seq x y z
N MET A 1 -13.56 -26.32 -10.39
CA MET A 1 -12.26 -26.44 -9.72
C MET A 1 -12.00 -25.14 -8.98
N LYS A 2 -11.89 -25.15 -7.64
CA LYS A 2 -11.44 -23.98 -6.89
C LYS A 2 -9.95 -23.82 -7.17
N TYR A 3 -9.56 -22.75 -7.82
CA TYR A 3 -8.15 -22.43 -8.00
C TYR A 3 -7.56 -22.15 -6.61
N SER A 4 -6.58 -22.95 -6.22
CA SER A 4 -5.78 -22.68 -5.02
C SER A 4 -4.98 -21.41 -5.29
N VAL A 5 -5.16 -20.39 -4.45
CA VAL A 5 -4.36 -19.18 -4.53
C VAL A 5 -2.91 -19.54 -4.22
N LYS A 6 -2.00 -18.99 -5.03
CA LYS A 6 -0.58 -19.23 -4.95
C LYS A 6 0.09 -18.02 -4.31
N TYR A 7 0.76 -18.24 -3.21
CA TYR A 7 1.47 -17.20 -2.47
C TYR A 7 2.97 -17.32 -2.70
N LYS A 8 3.66 -16.20 -2.78
CA LYS A 8 5.12 -16.14 -2.98
C LYS A 8 5.86 -16.03 -1.66
N ARG A 9 5.25 -15.40 -0.64
CA ARG A 9 5.90 -15.08 0.62
C ARG A 9 5.07 -15.54 1.81
N VAL A 10 5.77 -16.01 2.84
CA VAL A 10 5.19 -16.52 4.08
C VAL A 10 6.10 -16.16 5.25
N PHE A 11 5.63 -16.36 6.47
CA PHE A 11 6.48 -16.36 7.66
C PHE A 11 7.01 -17.77 7.95
N ASP A 12 8.23 -17.83 8.49
CA ASP A 12 8.67 -18.99 9.26
C ASP A 12 8.12 -18.92 10.72
N LYS A 13 8.49 -19.88 11.54
CA LYS A 13 8.09 -19.93 12.97
C LYS A 13 8.63 -18.76 13.81
N ASP A 14 9.71 -18.12 13.36
CA ASP A 14 10.41 -17.03 14.05
C ASP A 14 9.92 -15.65 13.54
N GLY A 15 8.97 -15.63 12.59
CA GLY A 15 8.38 -14.42 12.01
C GLY A 15 9.21 -13.79 10.88
N ASN A 16 10.23 -14.49 10.37
CA ASN A 16 10.98 -14.01 9.21
C ASN A 16 10.19 -14.26 7.93
N ILE A 17 10.23 -13.29 7.00
CA ILE A 17 9.61 -13.44 5.68
C ILE A 17 10.48 -14.34 4.81
N ILE A 18 9.89 -15.43 4.33
CA ILE A 18 10.51 -16.39 3.42
C ILE A 18 9.88 -16.25 2.04
N ASP A 19 10.70 -15.98 1.03
CA ASP A 19 10.27 -15.99 -0.38
C ASP A 19 10.42 -17.41 -0.94
N ILE A 20 9.45 -17.87 -1.72
CA ILE A 20 9.44 -19.23 -2.29
C ILE A 20 10.64 -19.51 -3.18
N SER A 21 11.22 -18.47 -3.82
CA SER A 21 12.42 -18.62 -4.66
C SER A 21 13.67 -19.05 -3.87
N THR A 22 13.68 -18.86 -2.55
CA THR A 22 14.78 -19.28 -1.66
C THR A 22 14.59 -20.69 -1.10
N VAL A 23 13.41 -21.31 -1.32
CA VAL A 23 13.05 -22.63 -0.76
C VAL A 23 13.29 -23.73 -1.77
N ASN A 24 13.99 -24.78 -1.35
CA ASN A 24 14.24 -25.99 -2.12
C ASN A 24 13.98 -27.24 -1.26
N LYS A 25 14.21 -28.44 -1.82
CA LYS A 25 13.95 -29.71 -1.14
C LYS A 25 14.82 -29.90 0.12
N ASP A 26 16.01 -29.30 0.14
CA ASP A 26 17.00 -29.51 1.22
C ASP A 26 16.78 -28.58 2.40
N ASN A 27 16.28 -27.34 2.14
CA ASN A 27 16.07 -26.32 3.16
C ASN A 27 14.59 -26.08 3.51
N ARG A 28 13.68 -26.90 2.97
CA ARG A 28 12.25 -26.79 3.22
C ARG A 28 11.93 -27.00 4.69
N LEU A 29 11.25 -26.01 5.32
CA LEU A 29 10.79 -26.13 6.69
C LEU A 29 9.53 -27.02 6.78
N PRO A 30 9.30 -27.64 7.95
CA PRO A 30 8.12 -28.48 8.19
C PRO A 30 6.82 -27.64 8.23
N GLU A 31 6.92 -26.36 8.55
CA GLU A 31 5.79 -25.47 8.72
C GLU A 31 6.14 -24.03 8.36
N TYR A 32 5.18 -23.36 7.71
CA TYR A 32 5.18 -21.92 7.37
C TYR A 32 3.83 -21.34 7.75
N TYR A 33 3.72 -20.02 7.77
CA TYR A 33 2.49 -19.31 8.10
C TYR A 33 2.22 -18.19 7.10
N SER A 34 0.96 -18.01 6.71
CA SER A 34 0.60 -16.87 5.86
C SER A 34 0.88 -15.55 6.58
N ILE A 35 1.34 -14.54 5.85
CA ILE A 35 1.70 -13.24 6.43
C ILE A 35 0.45 -12.50 6.91
N GLY A 36 -0.65 -12.61 6.17
CA GLY A 36 -1.88 -11.93 6.52
C GLY A 36 -2.54 -12.52 7.77
N THR A 37 -3.01 -13.75 7.68
CA THR A 37 -3.88 -14.37 8.69
C THR A 37 -3.18 -15.39 9.60
N HIS A 38 -1.88 -15.58 9.44
CA HIS A 38 -1.08 -16.56 10.18
C HIS A 38 -1.60 -18.00 10.05
N THR A 39 -2.19 -18.31 8.90
CA THR A 39 -2.69 -19.65 8.60
C THR A 39 -1.53 -20.59 8.24
N PRO A 40 -1.54 -21.85 8.74
CA PRO A 40 -0.50 -22.83 8.38
C PRO A 40 -0.40 -23.08 6.88
N MET A 41 0.82 -22.99 6.37
CA MET A 41 1.15 -23.07 4.95
C MET A 41 2.17 -24.19 4.69
N ILE A 42 2.20 -24.67 3.45
CA ILE A 42 3.23 -25.59 2.96
C ILE A 42 3.82 -25.09 1.64
N ALA A 43 5.11 -25.32 1.43
CA ALA A 43 5.76 -25.07 0.15
C ALA A 43 5.38 -26.22 -0.83
N ALA A 44 4.83 -25.84 -1.97
CA ALA A 44 4.56 -26.73 -3.09
C ALA A 44 5.66 -26.55 -4.14
N LEU A 45 6.66 -27.43 -4.10
CA LEU A 45 7.79 -27.42 -5.00
C LEU A 45 7.50 -28.39 -6.15
N GLY A 46 7.47 -27.89 -7.37
CA GLY A 46 7.11 -28.63 -8.58
C GLY A 46 8.28 -28.76 -9.56
N GLU A 47 8.36 -29.86 -10.27
CA GLU A 47 9.38 -30.05 -11.34
C GLU A 47 8.98 -29.36 -12.66
N LYS A 48 7.69 -29.12 -12.87
CA LYS A 48 7.14 -28.60 -14.15
C LYS A 48 6.43 -27.25 -14.01
N TYR A 49 6.13 -26.81 -12.79
CA TYR A 49 5.35 -25.62 -12.52
C TYR A 49 6.07 -24.73 -11.54
N GLN A 50 5.75 -23.44 -11.57
CA GLN A 50 6.28 -22.47 -10.63
C GLN A 50 6.00 -22.89 -9.19
N ASP A 51 7.01 -22.81 -8.35
CA ASP A 51 6.92 -23.05 -6.92
C ASP A 51 6.04 -22.00 -6.25
N TYR A 52 5.32 -22.38 -5.19
CA TYR A 52 4.44 -21.49 -4.46
C TYR A 52 4.15 -22.03 -3.06
N PHE A 53 3.67 -21.16 -2.18
CA PHE A 53 3.06 -21.58 -0.93
C PHE A 53 1.55 -21.74 -1.08
N ARG A 54 0.98 -22.68 -0.36
CA ARG A 54 -0.47 -22.88 -0.27
C ARG A 54 -0.88 -23.26 1.15
N ALA A 55 -2.14 -23.02 1.50
CA ALA A 55 -2.67 -23.45 2.79
C ALA A 55 -2.49 -24.97 2.98
N LYS A 56 -2.16 -25.35 4.20
CA LYS A 56 -2.10 -26.75 4.62
C LYS A 56 -3.51 -27.37 4.52
N GLN A 57 -3.57 -28.65 4.27
CA GLN A 57 -4.86 -29.37 4.15
C GLN A 57 -5.72 -29.16 5.42
N GLY A 58 -7.00 -28.84 5.23
CA GLY A 58 -7.93 -28.54 6.31
C GLY A 58 -8.06 -27.05 6.64
N TYR A 59 -7.19 -26.20 6.10
CA TYR A 59 -7.26 -24.73 6.26
C TYR A 59 -7.75 -24.08 4.97
N GLN A 60 -8.55 -23.03 5.13
CA GLN A 60 -9.01 -22.20 4.02
C GLN A 60 -8.59 -20.76 4.26
N LEU A 61 -8.10 -20.12 3.21
CA LEU A 61 -7.80 -18.69 3.20
C LEU A 61 -8.86 -17.97 2.38
N ASN A 62 -9.32 -16.81 2.87
CA ASN A 62 -9.99 -15.84 2.04
C ASN A 62 -8.91 -15.01 1.34
N PRO A 63 -8.77 -15.07 0.01
CA PRO A 63 -7.68 -14.39 -0.70
C PRO A 63 -7.70 -12.88 -0.54
N GLU A 64 -8.88 -12.27 -0.46
CA GLU A 64 -9.04 -10.83 -0.26
C GLU A 64 -8.57 -10.41 1.13
N THR A 65 -9.06 -11.07 2.18
CA THR A 65 -8.65 -10.82 3.56
C THR A 65 -7.15 -11.05 3.73
N GLU A 66 -6.63 -12.15 3.16
CA GLU A 66 -5.21 -12.46 3.23
C GLU A 66 -4.35 -11.39 2.56
N LEU A 67 -4.71 -10.94 1.36
CA LEU A 67 -3.98 -9.90 0.64
C LEU A 67 -4.03 -8.56 1.39
N HIS A 68 -5.20 -8.19 1.91
CA HIS A 68 -5.38 -6.97 2.68
C HIS A 68 -4.48 -6.95 3.94
N GLU A 69 -4.55 -8.02 4.74
CA GLU A 69 -3.72 -8.17 5.93
C GLU A 69 -2.21 -8.27 5.62
N TYR A 70 -1.87 -8.96 4.52
CA TYR A 70 -0.51 -9.04 4.02
C TYR A 70 0.05 -7.65 3.75
N VAL A 71 -0.66 -6.83 2.96
CA VAL A 71 -0.17 -5.51 2.56
C VAL A 71 -0.03 -4.59 3.77
N LYS A 72 -0.97 -4.58 4.71
CA LYS A 72 -0.86 -3.81 5.97
C LYS A 72 0.44 -4.14 6.72
N ARG A 73 0.73 -5.43 6.89
CA ARG A 73 1.94 -5.89 7.59
C ARG A 73 3.22 -5.55 6.86
N VAL A 74 3.23 -5.69 5.54
CA VAL A 74 4.39 -5.32 4.72
C VAL A 74 4.63 -3.81 4.75
N LEU A 75 3.60 -2.97 4.61
CA LEU A 75 3.74 -1.52 4.70
C LEU A 75 4.30 -1.08 6.05
N LYS A 76 3.76 -1.63 7.15
CA LYS A 76 4.29 -1.36 8.48
C LYS A 76 5.75 -1.79 8.59
N HIS A 77 6.08 -3.01 8.18
CA HIS A 77 7.45 -3.55 8.23
C HIS A 77 8.42 -2.69 7.41
N ARG A 78 8.05 -2.32 6.19
CA ARG A 78 8.85 -1.42 5.36
C ARG A 78 9.09 -0.08 6.05
N PHE A 79 8.04 0.53 6.60
CA PHE A 79 8.18 1.79 7.33
C PHE A 79 9.11 1.65 8.53
N GLU A 80 9.11 0.53 9.25
CA GLU A 80 9.96 0.31 10.43
C GLU A 80 11.41 -0.02 10.09
N THR A 81 11.67 -0.71 8.96
CA THR A 81 12.98 -1.29 8.65
C THR A 81 13.76 -0.62 7.53
N GLU A 82 13.07 0.00 6.56
CA GLU A 82 13.74 0.75 5.49
C GLU A 82 14.29 2.08 6.05
N ASP A 83 15.46 2.54 5.59
CA ASP A 83 16.04 3.81 6.02
C ASP A 83 15.17 5.01 5.60
N HIS A 84 14.46 4.88 4.49
CA HIS A 84 13.60 5.89 3.91
C HIS A 84 12.24 5.32 3.54
N PHE A 85 11.19 6.14 3.60
CA PHE A 85 9.85 5.77 3.16
C PHE A 85 9.27 6.89 2.28
N TYR A 86 9.68 6.89 1.02
CA TYR A 86 9.35 7.95 0.09
C TYR A 86 7.93 7.86 -0.44
N ILE A 87 7.27 9.03 -0.54
CA ILE A 87 6.04 9.23 -1.28
C ILE A 87 6.26 10.25 -2.40
N LYS A 88 5.58 10.07 -3.53
CA LYS A 88 5.65 10.99 -4.67
C LYS A 88 4.24 11.32 -5.14
N TYR A 89 3.87 12.58 -5.12
CA TYR A 89 2.58 13.04 -5.61
C TYR A 89 2.68 14.36 -6.37
N TYR A 90 1.70 14.61 -7.24
CA TYR A 90 1.63 15.83 -8.01
C TYR A 90 0.92 16.91 -7.20
N ARG A 91 1.64 17.98 -6.89
CA ARG A 91 1.08 19.17 -6.27
C ARG A 91 0.63 20.12 -7.36
N LYS A 92 -0.62 20.59 -7.27
CA LYS A 92 -1.10 21.68 -8.12
C LYS A 92 -0.45 22.97 -7.64
N GLU A 93 0.29 23.63 -8.51
CA GLU A 93 0.71 25.00 -8.25
C GLU A 93 -0.44 25.93 -8.58
N TYR A 94 -0.83 26.77 -7.61
CA TYR A 94 -1.79 27.85 -7.88
C TYR A 94 -1.08 28.96 -8.65
N CYS A 95 -1.69 29.39 -9.74
CA CYS A 95 -1.19 30.54 -10.49
C CYS A 95 -1.35 31.80 -9.60
N PRO A 96 -0.27 32.53 -9.28
CA PRO A 96 -0.38 33.74 -8.47
C PRO A 96 -1.25 34.81 -9.15
N ASN A 97 -1.45 34.73 -10.48
CA ASN A 97 -2.27 35.64 -11.25
C ASN A 97 -3.65 35.05 -11.62
N GLU A 98 -4.08 33.97 -10.94
CA GLU A 98 -5.33 33.27 -11.30
C GLU A 98 -6.54 34.23 -11.31
N LYS A 99 -6.65 35.14 -10.35
CA LYS A 99 -7.76 36.09 -10.21
C LYS A 99 -7.78 37.19 -11.28
N ASP A 100 -6.62 37.48 -11.85
CA ASP A 100 -6.43 38.56 -12.83
C ASP A 100 -6.13 38.02 -14.24
N CYS A 101 -6.24 36.71 -14.42
CA CYS A 101 -5.95 36.05 -15.69
C CYS A 101 -7.07 36.29 -16.71
N ILE A 102 -6.77 37.01 -17.77
CA ILE A 102 -7.73 37.28 -18.86
C ILE A 102 -8.20 36.02 -19.59
N PHE A 103 -7.51 34.89 -19.45
CA PHE A 103 -7.84 33.61 -20.05
C PHE A 103 -8.50 32.63 -19.08
N TYR A 104 -8.79 33.04 -17.83
CA TYR A 104 -9.31 32.15 -16.78
C TYR A 104 -10.60 31.44 -17.21
N ASP A 105 -11.53 32.19 -17.80
CA ASP A 105 -12.83 31.66 -18.24
C ASP A 105 -12.74 30.82 -19.53
N GLU A 106 -11.81 31.16 -20.41
CA GLU A 106 -11.63 30.46 -21.69
C GLU A 106 -10.91 29.12 -21.53
N LEU A 107 -10.02 29.00 -20.56
CA LEU A 107 -9.23 27.81 -20.30
C LEU A 107 -9.92 26.77 -19.39
N ASN A 108 -11.18 27.05 -19.02
CA ASN A 108 -12.09 26.14 -18.33
C ASN A 108 -11.42 25.43 -17.13
N LYS A 109 -10.85 26.23 -16.20
CA LYS A 109 -10.32 25.79 -14.90
C LYS A 109 -8.82 25.45 -14.79
N GLY A 110 -8.00 25.93 -15.62
CA GLY A 110 -6.57 25.83 -15.42
C GLY A 110 -5.75 26.16 -16.64
N CYS A 111 -4.81 27.07 -16.47
CA CYS A 111 -3.78 27.30 -17.48
C CYS A 111 -2.98 25.99 -17.62
N GLY A 112 -3.00 25.35 -18.80
CA GLY A 112 -2.21 24.14 -19.07
C GLY A 112 -0.69 24.33 -19.00
N LYS A 113 -0.24 25.54 -18.55
CA LYS A 113 1.15 25.85 -18.19
C LYS A 113 1.46 25.65 -16.72
N LEU A 114 0.46 25.37 -15.89
CA LEU A 114 0.68 24.95 -14.52
C LEU A 114 0.93 23.44 -14.54
N ASP A 115 2.13 23.09 -14.89
CA ASP A 115 2.61 21.73 -14.76
C ASP A 115 2.51 21.36 -13.26
N SER A 116 1.74 20.32 -12.96
CA SER A 116 1.73 19.76 -11.63
C SER A 116 3.14 19.32 -11.31
N GLN A 117 3.77 19.95 -10.32
CA GLN A 117 5.12 19.59 -9.90
C GLN A 117 5.07 18.27 -9.14
N LEU A 118 5.89 17.30 -9.58
CA LEU A 118 6.09 16.08 -8.82
C LEU A 118 6.88 16.40 -7.56
N CYS A 119 6.25 16.29 -6.40
CA CYS A 119 6.88 16.45 -5.10
C CYS A 119 7.25 15.08 -4.53
N GLU A 120 8.43 14.99 -3.94
CA GLU A 120 8.91 13.80 -3.24
C GLU A 120 9.15 14.14 -1.78
N TYR A 121 8.64 13.31 -0.88
CA TYR A 121 8.80 13.47 0.57
C TYR A 121 9.18 12.14 1.19
N ASP A 122 10.12 12.17 2.12
CA ASP A 122 10.38 11.05 3.01
C ASP A 122 9.47 11.16 4.23
N LEU A 123 8.56 10.22 4.39
CA LEU A 123 7.65 10.23 5.54
C LEU A 123 8.38 9.99 6.86
N LYS A 124 9.57 9.37 6.84
CA LYS A 124 10.37 9.16 8.07
C LYS A 124 10.98 10.43 8.63
N ASP A 125 11.10 11.50 7.84
CA ASP A 125 11.49 12.82 8.36
C ASP A 125 10.43 13.43 9.28
N TYR A 126 9.18 12.93 9.22
CA TYR A 126 8.03 13.50 9.90
C TYR A 126 7.32 12.55 10.86
N TYR A 127 7.42 11.25 10.62
CA TYR A 127 6.72 10.19 11.37
C TYR A 127 7.71 9.13 11.79
N ASP A 128 7.52 8.61 13.00
CA ASP A 128 8.41 7.62 13.61
C ASP A 128 7.70 6.33 14.02
N THR A 129 6.37 6.30 13.94
CA THR A 129 5.59 5.15 14.40
C THR A 129 4.55 4.76 13.36
N ALA A 130 4.44 3.46 13.09
CA ALA A 130 3.41 2.86 12.24
C ALA A 130 2.57 1.86 13.03
N THR A 131 1.26 2.07 13.09
CA THR A 131 0.31 1.23 13.84
C THR A 131 -0.73 0.64 12.91
N ILE A 132 -0.83 -0.71 12.85
CA ILE A 132 -1.90 -1.40 12.13
C ILE A 132 -3.22 -1.16 12.86
N GLU A 133 -4.28 -0.87 12.09
CA GLU A 133 -5.62 -0.56 12.60
C GLU A 133 -5.61 0.57 13.64
N GLY A 134 -4.73 1.56 13.40
CA GLY A 134 -4.59 2.71 14.29
C GLY A 134 -5.79 3.64 14.22
N GLY A 135 -6.36 3.99 15.38
CA GLY A 135 -7.48 4.91 15.51
C GLY A 135 -7.02 6.36 15.64
N TYR A 136 -7.67 7.28 14.94
CA TYR A 136 -7.48 8.71 15.09
C TYR A 136 -8.75 9.48 14.69
N ASP A 137 -9.21 10.40 15.54
CA ASP A 137 -10.33 11.30 15.31
C ASP A 137 -11.61 10.58 14.80
N GLY A 138 -11.92 9.43 15.41
CA GLY A 138 -13.11 8.62 15.09
C GLY A 138 -12.96 7.70 13.88
N PHE A 139 -11.82 7.72 13.18
CA PHE A 139 -11.52 6.84 12.06
C PHE A 139 -10.44 5.82 12.43
N VAL A 140 -10.44 4.67 11.75
CA VAL A 140 -9.41 3.63 11.89
C VAL A 140 -8.67 3.52 10.56
N ALA A 141 -7.36 3.71 10.57
CA ALA A 141 -6.51 3.53 9.39
C ALA A 141 -6.01 2.08 9.30
N ASP A 142 -5.85 1.55 8.09
CA ASP A 142 -5.20 0.24 7.90
C ASP A 142 -3.78 0.24 8.47
N VAL A 143 -3.02 1.29 8.17
CA VAL A 143 -1.77 1.62 8.85
C VAL A 143 -1.74 3.12 9.14
N LEU A 144 -1.67 3.49 10.42
CA LEU A 144 -1.60 4.86 10.87
C LEU A 144 -0.14 5.26 11.11
N LEU A 145 0.33 6.29 10.42
CA LEU A 145 1.64 6.89 10.69
C LEU A 145 1.47 8.07 11.64
N THR A 146 2.20 8.03 12.76
CA THR A 146 2.17 9.07 13.79
C THR A 146 3.57 9.60 14.10
N SER A 147 3.63 10.81 14.64
CA SER A 147 4.86 11.44 15.14
C SER A 147 4.82 11.50 16.66
N SER A 148 5.86 10.99 17.33
CA SER A 148 6.00 11.07 18.79
C SER A 148 6.09 12.52 19.30
N SER A 149 6.56 13.44 18.46
CA SER A 149 6.59 14.88 18.77
C SER A 149 5.22 15.56 18.75
N HIS A 150 4.17 14.87 18.27
CA HIS A 150 2.76 15.31 18.21
C HIS A 150 2.50 16.63 17.50
N ASN A 151 3.47 17.16 16.79
CA ASN A 151 3.37 18.44 16.09
C ASN A 151 2.88 18.31 14.65
N ARG A 152 2.53 17.09 14.21
CA ARG A 152 1.99 16.81 12.88
C ARG A 152 0.75 15.92 12.96
N ARG A 153 -0.21 16.19 12.08
CA ARG A 153 -1.38 15.33 11.92
C ARG A 153 -0.95 13.98 11.34
N PRO A 154 -1.53 12.87 11.82
CA PRO A 154 -1.24 11.54 11.28
C PRO A 154 -1.51 11.42 9.79
N VAL A 155 -0.86 10.43 9.15
CA VAL A 155 -1.16 10.00 7.79
C VAL A 155 -1.77 8.60 7.82
N PHE A 156 -2.84 8.42 7.09
CA PHE A 156 -3.55 7.15 6.93
C PHE A 156 -3.03 6.47 5.66
N LEU A 157 -2.47 5.27 5.79
CA LEU A 157 -2.24 4.38 4.66
C LEU A 157 -3.42 3.42 4.60
N GLU A 158 -4.13 3.43 3.47
CA GLU A 158 -5.32 2.61 3.23
C GLU A 158 -5.05 1.59 2.14
N VAL A 159 -5.49 0.36 2.35
CA VAL A 159 -5.30 -0.75 1.42
C VAL A 159 -6.64 -1.13 0.79
N ALA A 160 -6.77 -0.91 -0.51
CA ALA A 160 -7.97 -1.26 -1.26
C ALA A 160 -7.73 -2.50 -2.13
N VAL A 161 -8.24 -3.66 -1.71
CA VAL A 161 -8.23 -4.88 -2.54
C VAL A 161 -9.44 -4.88 -3.48
N THR A 162 -10.66 -4.77 -2.94
CA THR A 162 -11.91 -4.69 -3.71
C THR A 162 -12.68 -3.41 -3.42
N HIS A 163 -12.55 -2.88 -2.21
CA HIS A 163 -13.28 -1.71 -1.76
C HIS A 163 -12.34 -0.53 -1.50
N PRO A 164 -12.54 0.61 -2.19
CA PRO A 164 -11.78 1.82 -1.93
C PRO A 164 -12.18 2.44 -0.58
N CYS A 165 -11.33 3.35 -0.10
CA CYS A 165 -11.61 4.18 1.07
C CYS A 165 -12.98 4.88 0.94
N THR A 166 -13.74 4.95 2.03
CA THR A 166 -15.08 5.53 2.05
C THR A 166 -15.05 7.05 1.79
N GLU A 167 -16.11 7.57 1.19
CA GLU A 167 -16.23 9.01 0.92
C GLU A 167 -16.25 9.84 2.22
N GLU A 168 -16.84 9.31 3.29
CA GLU A 168 -16.82 9.93 4.61
C GLU A 168 -15.39 10.15 5.12
N LYS A 169 -14.56 9.10 5.03
CA LYS A 169 -13.15 9.17 5.43
C LYS A 169 -12.34 10.14 4.56
N LYS A 170 -12.58 10.15 3.24
CA LYS A 170 -11.95 11.12 2.32
C LYS A 170 -12.35 12.56 2.64
N ALA A 171 -13.61 12.78 3.02
CA ALA A 171 -14.12 14.11 3.39
C ALA A 171 -13.68 14.58 4.80
N SER A 172 -13.02 13.72 5.59
CA SER A 172 -12.58 14.04 6.95
C SER A 172 -11.47 15.11 7.02
N GLY A 173 -10.79 15.39 5.90
CA GLY A 173 -9.62 16.28 5.86
C GLY A 173 -8.32 15.64 6.37
N HIS A 174 -8.34 14.36 6.73
CA HIS A 174 -7.10 13.62 7.05
C HIS A 174 -6.31 13.32 5.79
N LYS A 175 -4.97 13.35 5.90
CA LYS A 175 -4.09 12.93 4.81
C LYS A 175 -4.17 11.43 4.63
N ILE A 176 -4.62 10.97 3.46
CA ILE A 176 -4.83 9.56 3.15
C ILE A 176 -4.04 9.17 1.91
N ILE A 177 -3.27 8.10 2.01
CA ILE A 177 -2.60 7.44 0.89
C ILE A 177 -3.32 6.11 0.67
N GLU A 178 -4.11 6.03 -0.40
CA GLU A 178 -4.87 4.83 -0.77
C GLU A 178 -4.09 4.00 -1.79
N LEU A 179 -3.78 2.75 -1.44
CA LEU A 179 -3.15 1.76 -2.32
C LEU A 179 -4.21 0.77 -2.81
N SER A 180 -4.51 0.80 -4.12
CA SER A 180 -5.31 -0.27 -4.74
C SER A 180 -4.38 -1.40 -5.15
N VAL A 181 -4.56 -2.57 -4.56
CA VAL A 181 -3.66 -3.72 -4.72
C VAL A 181 -4.38 -4.92 -5.31
N SER A 182 -3.67 -5.72 -6.08
CA SER A 182 -4.18 -6.92 -6.76
C SER A 182 -3.34 -8.17 -6.49
N CYS A 183 -2.12 -8.00 -6.02
CA CYS A 183 -1.20 -9.09 -5.69
C CYS A 183 -0.20 -8.69 -4.61
N GLU A 184 0.56 -9.66 -4.09
CA GLU A 184 1.57 -9.45 -3.05
C GLU A 184 2.67 -8.46 -3.45
N ASP A 185 3.08 -8.47 -4.72
CA ASP A 185 4.15 -7.61 -5.22
C ASP A 185 3.77 -6.12 -5.16
N ASP A 186 2.47 -5.79 -5.18
CA ASP A 186 1.98 -4.42 -5.07
C ASP A 186 2.34 -3.76 -3.72
N ALA A 187 2.56 -4.55 -2.66
CA ALA A 187 3.01 -4.06 -1.35
C ALA A 187 4.44 -3.47 -1.36
N TYR A 188 5.23 -3.80 -2.38
CA TYR A 188 6.60 -3.33 -2.55
C TYR A 188 6.75 -2.24 -3.62
N CYS A 189 5.63 -1.78 -4.17
CA CYS A 189 5.67 -0.71 -5.17
C CYS A 189 6.16 0.61 -4.56
N GLU A 190 6.65 1.49 -5.42
CA GLU A 190 6.90 2.88 -5.06
C GLU A 190 5.57 3.58 -4.76
N LEU A 191 5.50 4.35 -3.66
CA LEU A 191 4.30 5.11 -3.28
C LEU A 191 4.21 6.40 -4.10
N LYS A 192 4.01 6.24 -5.40
CA LYS A 192 3.89 7.32 -6.37
C LYS A 192 2.46 7.46 -6.86
N GLN A 193 1.93 8.67 -6.83
CA GLN A 193 0.60 8.98 -7.38
C GLN A 193 0.50 8.50 -8.83
N THR A 194 -0.52 7.71 -9.10
CA THR A 194 -0.78 7.19 -10.45
C THR A 194 -1.59 8.22 -11.22
N GLU A 195 -1.08 8.67 -12.36
CA GLU A 195 -1.85 9.49 -13.27
C GLU A 195 -3.06 8.71 -13.79
N SER A 196 -4.20 9.39 -13.90
CA SER A 196 -5.46 8.82 -14.41
C SER A 196 -5.40 8.59 -15.93
N SER A 197 -4.31 8.07 -16.46
CA SER A 197 -4.17 7.83 -17.89
C SER A 197 -4.61 6.42 -18.27
N ILE A 198 -5.34 6.35 -19.32
CA ILE A 198 -6.14 5.31 -19.98
C ILE A 198 -5.38 3.99 -20.32
N TYR A 199 -4.14 3.84 -19.91
CA TYR A 199 -3.36 2.63 -20.17
C TYR A 199 -3.25 1.78 -18.91
N TYR A 200 -3.75 0.56 -18.99
CA TYR A 200 -3.61 -0.52 -18.02
C TYR A 200 -2.13 -0.76 -17.68
N GLN A 201 -1.58 -0.01 -16.74
CA GLN A 201 -0.33 -0.38 -16.11
C GLN A 201 -0.63 -1.47 -15.07
N ARG A 202 0.04 -2.60 -15.19
CA ARG A 202 0.08 -3.61 -14.12
C ARG A 202 0.84 -3.00 -12.95
N GLY A 203 0.22 -2.95 -11.79
CA GLY A 203 0.82 -2.44 -10.55
C GLY A 203 -0.21 -1.78 -9.65
N ALA A 204 0.19 -1.50 -8.42
CA ALA A 204 -0.65 -0.79 -7.46
C ALA A 204 -1.00 0.60 -7.99
N LYS A 205 -2.28 0.96 -7.83
CA LYS A 205 -2.74 2.33 -8.10
C LYS A 205 -2.72 3.10 -6.79
N ILE A 206 -2.03 4.22 -6.77
CA ILE A 206 -1.86 5.04 -5.57
C ILE A 206 -2.57 6.37 -5.74
N LYS A 207 -3.42 6.71 -4.79
CA LYS A 207 -4.13 7.98 -4.71
C LYS A 207 -3.81 8.70 -3.43
N PHE A 208 -3.70 10.00 -3.52
CA PHE A 208 -3.50 10.89 -2.40
C PHE A 208 -4.75 11.74 -2.19
N HIS A 209 -5.24 11.80 -0.96
CA HIS A 209 -6.38 12.62 -0.57
C HIS A 209 -5.93 13.60 0.50
N ASN A 210 -6.35 14.87 0.37
CA ASN A 210 -6.08 15.96 1.31
C ASN A 210 -4.58 16.29 1.49
N PHE A 211 -3.81 16.23 0.41
CA PHE A 211 -2.39 16.59 0.38
C PHE A 211 -2.15 17.97 -0.27
N GLU A 212 -3.21 18.70 -0.59
CA GLU A 212 -3.14 19.95 -1.37
C GLU A 212 -2.79 21.19 -0.53
N ASP A 213 -2.54 21.05 0.79
CA ASP A 213 -2.23 22.18 1.71
C ASP A 213 -0.72 22.43 1.83
#